data_e9ebcbcb31e00d998888bad96c0c5081
#
_entry.id   e9ebcbcb31e00d998888bad96c0c5081
#
_cell.length_a   1.000
_cell.length_b   1.000
_cell.length_c   1.000
_cell.angle_alpha   90.00
_cell.angle_beta   90.00
_cell.angle_gamma   90.00
#
_symmetry.space_group_name_H-M   'P 1'
#
loop_
_entity.id
_entity.type
_entity.pdbx_description
1 polymer ?
#
loop_
_entity_poly.entity_id
_entity_poly.type
_entity_poly.pdbx_seq_one_letter_code
_entity_poly.pdbx_strand_id
1 'polypeptide(L)'
;MYLKLFVLLYADDTILLSETPEDLQHQLTVFKNYCNYWHLKVNIDKTKVVIFGNSHTRKEVIPFTLNGEPLEIVDNFKYLGVLFCKNGSFNKNILELFQKATKAMYGVIGKCRKHNLAVYCTLDMFDKIIKPVMLYGCEVWGYNQSILIEKLHLKFCKHILNVKPSTPNFMVYGELNRFPISINIKVE
;
A
#
# COMPACT_ATOMS: atom_id res chain seq x y z
N MET A 1 -20.90 4.22 -20.68
CA MET A 1 -19.92 3.27 -21.26
C MET A 1 -19.07 2.74 -20.12
N TYR A 2 -19.24 1.47 -19.74
CA TYR A 2 -18.44 0.87 -18.67
C TYR A 2 -17.17 0.28 -19.28
N LEU A 3 -16.00 0.73 -18.82
CA LEU A 3 -14.72 0.14 -19.21
C LEU A 3 -14.57 -1.21 -18.48
N LYS A 4 -14.55 -2.31 -19.22
CA LYS A 4 -14.20 -3.62 -18.65
C LYS A 4 -12.69 -3.79 -18.73
N LEU A 5 -12.03 -3.77 -17.56
CA LEU A 5 -10.60 -3.97 -17.45
C LEU A 5 -10.36 -5.44 -17.04
N PHE A 6 -9.62 -6.19 -17.86
CA PHE A 6 -9.35 -7.61 -17.61
C PHE A 6 -7.90 -7.91 -17.27
N VAL A 7 -6.98 -7.02 -17.68
CA VAL A 7 -5.53 -7.23 -17.52
C VAL A 7 -4.87 -5.92 -17.13
N LEU A 8 -3.99 -5.99 -16.13
CA LEU A 8 -3.07 -4.90 -15.77
C LEU A 8 -1.65 -5.41 -15.96
N LEU A 9 -0.82 -4.61 -16.62
CA LEU A 9 0.58 -4.91 -16.90
C LEU A 9 1.47 -3.81 -16.34
N TYR A 10 2.50 -4.22 -15.60
CA TYR A 10 3.54 -3.32 -15.13
C TYR A 10 4.89 -4.05 -15.16
N ALA A 11 5.74 -3.70 -16.11
CA ALA A 11 6.97 -4.41 -16.42
C ALA A 11 6.73 -5.92 -16.60
N ASP A 12 7.27 -6.76 -15.73
CA ASP A 12 7.09 -8.21 -15.69
C ASP A 12 5.89 -8.67 -14.84
N ASP A 13 5.29 -7.79 -14.06
CA ASP A 13 4.12 -8.09 -13.25
C ASP A 13 2.83 -8.00 -14.08
N THR A 14 2.03 -9.07 -14.03
CA THR A 14 0.74 -9.17 -14.74
C THR A 14 -0.37 -9.50 -13.74
N ILE A 15 -1.48 -8.76 -13.79
CA ILE A 15 -2.72 -9.11 -13.08
C ILE A 15 -3.80 -9.45 -14.08
N LEU A 16 -4.49 -10.56 -13.83
CA LEU A 16 -5.73 -10.93 -14.50
C LEU A 16 -6.91 -10.67 -13.58
N LEU A 17 -7.96 -10.05 -14.08
CA LEU A 17 -9.17 -9.71 -13.33
C LEU A 17 -10.38 -10.42 -13.94
N SER A 18 -11.18 -11.06 -13.10
CA SER A 18 -12.39 -11.77 -13.49
C SER A 18 -13.48 -11.62 -12.46
N GLU A 19 -14.74 -11.71 -12.90
CA GLU A 19 -15.91 -11.71 -12.03
C GLU A 19 -16.31 -13.12 -11.58
N THR A 20 -15.97 -14.14 -12.38
CA THR A 20 -16.29 -15.55 -12.08
C THR A 20 -15.05 -16.45 -12.09
N PRO A 21 -15.07 -17.58 -11.36
CA PRO A 21 -13.98 -18.54 -11.38
C PRO A 21 -13.73 -19.13 -12.77
N GLU A 22 -14.79 -19.39 -13.53
CA GLU A 22 -14.74 -19.96 -14.87
C GLU A 22 -14.03 -19.01 -15.83
N ASP A 23 -14.36 -17.71 -15.78
CA ASP A 23 -13.71 -16.67 -16.58
C ASP A 23 -12.23 -16.55 -16.23
N LEU A 24 -11.88 -16.63 -14.94
CA LEU A 24 -10.47 -16.59 -14.53
C LEU A 24 -9.71 -17.80 -15.10
N GLN A 25 -10.27 -19.00 -15.00
CA GLN A 25 -9.62 -20.20 -15.54
C GLN A 25 -9.49 -20.12 -17.08
N HIS A 26 -10.47 -19.54 -17.76
CA HIS A 26 -10.38 -19.28 -19.20
C HIS A 26 -9.24 -18.28 -19.52
N GLN A 27 -9.19 -17.15 -18.81
CA GLN A 27 -8.12 -16.18 -18.97
C GLN A 27 -6.72 -16.76 -18.70
N LEU A 28 -6.57 -17.62 -17.68
CA LEU A 28 -5.32 -18.33 -17.39
C LEU A 28 -4.91 -19.23 -18.56
N THR A 29 -5.87 -19.88 -19.23
CA THR A 29 -5.62 -20.72 -20.40
C THR A 29 -5.15 -19.89 -21.60
N VAL A 30 -5.79 -18.75 -21.85
CA VAL A 30 -5.40 -17.81 -22.91
C VAL A 30 -4.01 -17.23 -22.62
N PHE A 31 -3.77 -16.83 -21.38
CA PHE A 31 -2.46 -16.29 -20.93
C PHE A 31 -1.34 -17.33 -21.09
N LYS A 32 -1.60 -18.60 -20.75
CA LYS A 32 -0.67 -19.71 -21.00
C LYS A 32 -0.29 -19.79 -22.49
N ASN A 33 -1.28 -19.74 -23.39
CA ASN A 33 -1.02 -19.82 -24.83
C ASN A 33 -0.19 -18.63 -25.32
N TYR A 34 -0.48 -17.43 -24.82
CA TYR A 34 0.30 -16.24 -25.07
C TYR A 34 1.76 -16.40 -24.61
N CYS A 35 1.98 -16.84 -23.38
CA CYS A 35 3.32 -17.06 -22.83
C CYS A 35 4.09 -18.11 -23.64
N ASN A 36 3.44 -19.20 -24.06
CA ASN A 36 4.08 -20.22 -24.90
C ASN A 36 4.47 -19.67 -26.27
N TYR A 37 3.60 -18.87 -26.89
CA TYR A 37 3.90 -18.25 -28.20
C TYR A 37 5.11 -17.32 -28.15
N TRP A 38 5.23 -16.52 -27.08
CA TRP A 38 6.32 -15.58 -26.88
C TRP A 38 7.51 -16.15 -26.11
N HIS A 39 7.53 -17.46 -25.83
CA HIS A 39 8.57 -18.14 -25.04
C HIS A 39 8.80 -17.52 -23.66
N LEU A 40 7.74 -16.98 -23.03
CA LEU A 40 7.78 -16.42 -21.68
C LEU A 40 7.56 -17.53 -20.64
N LYS A 41 8.33 -17.48 -19.56
CA LYS A 41 8.18 -18.40 -18.43
C LYS A 41 7.52 -17.73 -17.26
N VAL A 42 6.34 -18.23 -16.85
CA VAL A 42 5.64 -17.76 -15.66
C VAL A 42 6.22 -18.43 -14.42
N ASN A 43 6.45 -17.67 -13.35
CA ASN A 43 6.87 -18.21 -12.07
C ASN A 43 5.64 -18.57 -11.25
N ILE A 44 5.30 -19.89 -11.20
CA ILE A 44 4.13 -20.42 -10.51
C ILE A 44 4.20 -20.15 -9.00
N ASP A 45 5.37 -20.28 -8.37
CA ASP A 45 5.51 -20.08 -6.93
C ASP A 45 5.18 -18.64 -6.48
N LYS A 46 5.43 -17.66 -7.37
CA LYS A 46 5.09 -16.24 -7.13
C LYS A 46 3.69 -15.88 -7.59
N THR A 47 3.09 -16.67 -8.47
CA THR A 47 1.74 -16.42 -8.99
C THR A 47 0.71 -16.87 -7.96
N LYS A 48 -0.18 -15.97 -7.55
CA LYS A 48 -1.19 -16.22 -6.52
C LYS A 48 -2.56 -15.79 -7.00
N VAL A 49 -3.59 -16.40 -6.44
CA VAL A 49 -4.99 -16.01 -6.68
C VAL A 49 -5.55 -15.38 -5.41
N VAL A 50 -6.22 -14.23 -5.54
CA VAL A 50 -6.97 -13.61 -4.45
C VAL A 50 -8.43 -13.56 -4.84
N ILE A 51 -9.29 -14.15 -4.02
CA ILE A 51 -10.74 -14.12 -4.20
C ILE A 51 -11.29 -13.04 -3.27
N PHE A 52 -11.77 -11.95 -3.87
CA PHE A 52 -12.39 -10.85 -3.10
C PHE A 52 -13.85 -11.19 -2.81
N GLY A 53 -14.27 -11.00 -1.55
CA GLY A 53 -15.66 -11.20 -1.14
C GLY A 53 -15.82 -11.39 0.37
N ASN A 54 -17.08 -11.37 0.81
CA ASN A 54 -17.42 -11.62 2.22
C ASN A 54 -17.38 -13.12 2.51
N SER A 55 -16.93 -13.49 3.71
CA SER A 55 -16.68 -14.88 4.15
C SER A 55 -17.88 -15.82 4.16
N HIS A 56 -19.10 -15.32 3.90
CA HIS A 56 -20.34 -16.11 3.91
C HIS A 56 -20.66 -16.86 2.61
N THR A 57 -19.93 -16.59 1.54
CA THR A 57 -20.08 -17.29 0.25
C THR A 57 -18.87 -18.19 -0.06
N ARG A 58 -18.54 -19.12 0.82
CA ARG A 58 -17.67 -20.25 0.46
C ARG A 58 -18.46 -21.23 -0.44
N LYS A 59 -18.56 -20.91 -1.72
CA LYS A 59 -18.70 -21.95 -2.74
C LYS A 59 -17.39 -22.75 -2.75
N GLU A 60 -17.49 -24.04 -2.98
CA GLU A 60 -16.32 -24.90 -3.18
C GLU A 60 -15.36 -24.20 -4.15
N VAL A 61 -14.15 -23.91 -3.65
CA VAL A 61 -13.18 -23.19 -4.46
C VAL A 61 -12.57 -24.21 -5.42
N ILE A 62 -12.96 -24.13 -6.68
CA ILE A 62 -12.34 -24.91 -7.76
C ILE A 62 -10.85 -24.53 -7.82
N PRO A 63 -9.92 -25.51 -7.80
CA PRO A 63 -8.50 -25.20 -7.89
C PRO A 63 -8.19 -24.59 -9.25
N PHE A 64 -7.63 -23.36 -9.24
CA PHE A 64 -7.13 -22.72 -10.46
C PHE A 64 -5.82 -23.35 -10.86
N THR A 65 -5.64 -23.60 -12.17
CA THR A 65 -4.43 -24.23 -12.68
C THR A 65 -3.78 -23.39 -13.78
N LEU A 66 -2.45 -23.35 -13.79
CA LEU A 66 -1.66 -22.79 -14.87
C LEU A 66 -0.56 -23.79 -15.25
N ASN A 67 -0.45 -24.13 -16.53
CA ASN A 67 0.45 -25.18 -17.04
C ASN A 67 0.26 -26.58 -16.41
N GLY A 68 -0.92 -26.87 -15.86
CA GLY A 68 -1.20 -28.14 -15.17
C GLY A 68 -0.81 -28.12 -13.69
N GLU A 69 -0.19 -27.03 -13.19
CA GLU A 69 0.14 -26.83 -11.80
C GLU A 69 -0.93 -26.01 -11.09
N PRO A 70 -1.33 -26.37 -9.85
CA PRO A 70 -2.31 -25.61 -9.09
C PRO A 70 -1.74 -24.29 -8.61
N LEU A 71 -2.52 -23.21 -8.69
CA LEU A 71 -2.17 -21.90 -8.14
C LEU A 71 -2.62 -21.80 -6.68
N GLU A 72 -1.77 -21.25 -5.85
CA GLU A 72 -2.08 -20.99 -4.44
C GLU A 72 -3.10 -19.86 -4.30
N ILE A 73 -4.17 -20.11 -3.53
CA ILE A 73 -5.15 -19.10 -3.18
C ILE A 73 -4.77 -18.48 -1.85
N VAL A 74 -4.57 -17.16 -1.83
CA VAL A 74 -4.11 -16.42 -0.67
C VAL A 74 -5.13 -15.38 -0.22
N ASP A 75 -5.15 -15.07 1.07
CA ASP A 75 -6.03 -14.04 1.66
C ASP A 75 -5.52 -12.61 1.45
N ASN A 76 -4.22 -12.47 1.19
CA ASN A 76 -3.57 -11.18 1.00
C ASN A 76 -2.48 -11.31 -0.06
N PHE A 77 -2.37 -10.30 -0.91
CA PHE A 77 -1.31 -10.24 -1.91
C PHE A 77 -0.75 -8.82 -2.02
N LYS A 78 0.56 -8.71 -2.20
CA LYS A 78 1.23 -7.43 -2.35
C LYS A 78 1.53 -7.18 -3.83
N TYR A 79 0.87 -6.16 -4.39
CA TYR A 79 1.08 -5.72 -5.77
C TYR A 79 1.61 -4.30 -5.80
N LEU A 80 2.71 -4.08 -6.51
CA LEU A 80 3.41 -2.79 -6.60
C LEU A 80 3.59 -2.10 -5.24
N GLY A 81 3.90 -2.88 -4.20
CA GLY A 81 4.11 -2.36 -2.85
C GLY A 81 2.87 -2.13 -2.01
N VAL A 82 1.66 -2.18 -2.58
CA VAL A 82 0.37 -2.07 -1.88
C VAL A 82 -0.15 -3.46 -1.54
N LEU A 83 -0.59 -3.65 -0.29
CA LEU A 83 -1.13 -4.91 0.19
C LEU A 83 -2.66 -4.94 0.02
N PHE A 84 -3.13 -5.84 -0.83
CA PHE A 84 -4.55 -6.11 -1.07
C PHE A 84 -4.99 -7.27 -0.19
N CYS A 85 -6.12 -7.10 0.51
CA CYS A 85 -6.73 -8.13 1.34
C CYS A 85 -8.05 -8.58 0.71
N LYS A 86 -8.41 -9.87 0.86
CA LYS A 86 -9.64 -10.46 0.32
C LYS A 86 -10.93 -9.76 0.72
N ASN A 87 -10.93 -9.08 1.86
CA ASN A 87 -12.08 -8.31 2.36
C ASN A 87 -12.13 -6.86 1.85
N GLY A 88 -11.24 -6.48 0.92
CA GLY A 88 -11.13 -5.13 0.37
C GLY A 88 -10.59 -4.07 1.35
N SER A 89 -10.17 -4.47 2.57
CA SER A 89 -9.66 -3.53 3.57
C SER A 89 -8.16 -3.27 3.39
N PHE A 90 -7.76 -2.01 3.47
CA PHE A 90 -6.36 -1.58 3.44
C PHE A 90 -5.74 -1.39 4.84
N ASN A 91 -6.43 -1.77 5.92
CA ASN A 91 -5.92 -1.57 7.29
C ASN A 91 -4.54 -2.19 7.51
N LYS A 92 -4.30 -3.39 6.97
CA LYS A 92 -2.99 -4.06 7.07
C LYS A 92 -1.92 -3.29 6.30
N ASN A 93 -2.24 -2.79 5.10
CA ASN A 93 -1.32 -1.98 4.30
C ASN A 93 -0.91 -0.71 5.04
N ILE A 94 -1.88 0.02 5.59
CA ILE A 94 -1.65 1.26 6.34
C ILE A 94 -0.80 0.99 7.59
N LEU A 95 -1.05 -0.12 8.29
CA LEU A 95 -0.24 -0.52 9.45
C LEU A 95 1.21 -0.80 9.06
N GLU A 96 1.45 -1.50 7.94
CA GLU A 96 2.80 -1.72 7.43
C GLU A 96 3.51 -0.39 7.09
N LEU A 97 2.82 0.52 6.40
CA LEU A 97 3.35 1.84 6.05
C LEU A 97 3.67 2.66 7.30
N PHE A 98 2.75 2.66 8.28
CA PHE A 98 2.95 3.31 9.57
C PHE A 98 4.20 2.78 10.30
N GLN A 99 4.40 1.46 10.34
CA GLN A 99 5.57 0.85 10.96
C GLN A 99 6.87 1.24 10.24
N LYS A 100 6.88 1.19 8.90
CA LYS A 100 8.04 1.60 8.09
C LYS A 100 8.36 3.08 8.28
N ALA A 101 7.36 3.94 8.21
CA ALA A 101 7.52 5.37 8.41
C ALA A 101 7.96 5.71 9.83
N THR A 102 7.46 5.00 10.86
CA THR A 102 7.90 5.15 12.24
C THR A 102 9.39 4.82 12.39
N LYS A 103 9.84 3.74 11.78
CA LYS A 103 11.26 3.34 11.79
C LYS A 103 12.13 4.41 11.09
N ALA A 104 11.69 4.88 9.92
CA ALA A 104 12.36 5.97 9.19
C ALA A 104 12.41 7.27 10.01
N MET A 105 11.31 7.63 10.67
CA MET A 105 11.21 8.81 11.53
C MET A 105 12.26 8.80 12.64
N TYR A 106 12.37 7.71 13.39
CA TYR A 106 13.37 7.63 14.45
C TYR A 106 14.81 7.65 13.92
N GLY A 107 15.04 7.03 12.75
CA GLY A 107 16.32 7.09 12.06
C GLY A 107 16.71 8.53 11.67
N VAL A 108 15.79 9.32 11.13
CA VAL A 108 15.98 10.72 10.78
C VAL A 108 16.23 11.54 12.05
N ILE A 109 15.39 11.43 13.06
CA ILE A 109 15.54 12.16 14.33
C ILE A 109 16.92 11.89 14.97
N GLY A 110 17.34 10.62 15.01
CA GLY A 110 18.65 10.27 15.57
C GLY A 110 19.82 10.91 14.82
N LYS A 111 19.76 10.93 13.48
CA LYS A 111 20.77 11.60 12.64
C LYS A 111 20.75 13.14 12.84
N CYS A 112 19.57 13.75 12.86
CA CYS A 112 19.43 15.20 13.06
C CYS A 112 20.00 15.63 14.41
N ARG A 113 19.73 14.89 15.48
CA ARG A 113 20.30 15.14 16.81
C ARG A 113 21.82 14.99 16.82
N LYS A 114 22.34 13.90 16.26
CA LYS A 114 23.78 13.65 16.21
C LYS A 114 24.57 14.79 15.53
N HIS A 115 23.97 15.40 14.52
CA HIS A 115 24.61 16.46 13.74
C HIS A 115 24.11 17.87 14.07
N ASN A 116 23.32 18.02 15.15
CA ASN A 116 22.74 19.31 15.58
C ASN A 116 22.08 20.09 14.44
N LEU A 117 21.29 19.39 13.62
CA LEU A 117 20.64 20.01 12.47
C LEU A 117 19.54 20.98 12.93
N ALA A 118 19.43 22.09 12.22
CA ALA A 118 18.36 23.07 12.45
C ALA A 118 16.97 22.46 12.22
N VAL A 119 15.95 23.02 12.87
CA VAL A 119 14.57 22.56 12.81
C VAL A 119 14.07 22.48 11.36
N TYR A 120 14.35 23.50 10.55
CA TYR A 120 13.92 23.53 9.14
C TYR A 120 14.51 22.38 8.32
N CYS A 121 15.79 22.02 8.55
CA CYS A 121 16.42 20.87 7.89
C CYS A 121 15.74 19.55 8.28
N THR A 122 15.38 19.43 9.56
CA THR A 122 14.71 18.23 10.08
C THR A 122 13.30 18.09 9.51
N LEU A 123 12.58 19.21 9.33
CA LEU A 123 11.27 19.25 8.66
C LEU A 123 11.39 18.90 7.17
N ASP A 124 12.40 19.41 6.48
CA ASP A 124 12.66 19.09 5.07
C ASP A 124 12.97 17.57 4.87
N MET A 125 13.76 16.99 5.80
CA MET A 125 14.01 15.54 5.80
C MET A 125 12.74 14.73 6.05
N PHE A 126 11.81 15.22 6.87
CA PHE A 126 10.51 14.58 7.01
C PHE A 126 9.75 14.54 5.68
N ASP A 127 9.68 15.69 5.01
CA ASP A 127 8.93 15.80 3.75
C ASP A 127 9.54 14.97 2.61
N LYS A 128 10.87 14.84 2.58
CA LYS A 128 11.57 14.10 1.52
C LYS A 128 11.77 12.61 1.79
N ILE A 129 11.78 12.18 3.05
CA ILE A 129 12.10 10.78 3.41
C ILE A 129 10.90 10.08 4.03
N ILE A 130 10.25 10.70 5.02
CA ILE A 130 9.22 10.04 5.83
C ILE A 130 7.86 10.15 5.14
N LYS A 131 7.49 11.34 4.68
CA LYS A 131 6.21 11.61 4.02
C LYS A 131 5.96 10.71 2.80
N PRO A 132 6.90 10.50 1.86
CA PRO A 132 6.67 9.60 0.72
C PRO A 132 6.46 8.14 1.14
N VAL A 133 7.10 7.68 2.21
CA VAL A 133 6.87 6.33 2.76
C VAL A 133 5.47 6.23 3.35
N MET A 134 5.01 7.28 4.06
CA MET A 134 3.68 7.31 4.68
C MET A 134 2.55 7.33 3.66
N LEU A 135 2.73 8.04 2.55
CA LEU A 135 1.72 8.29 1.53
C LEU A 135 1.83 7.34 0.32
N TYR A 136 2.71 6.34 0.38
CA TYR A 136 2.91 5.44 -0.75
C TYR A 136 1.62 4.72 -1.14
N GLY A 137 1.16 4.93 -2.39
CA GLY A 137 -0.07 4.35 -2.94
C GLY A 137 -1.35 4.91 -2.31
N CYS A 138 -1.30 6.11 -1.72
CA CYS A 138 -2.47 6.71 -1.06
C CYS A 138 -3.64 6.97 -2.01
N GLU A 139 -3.41 7.07 -3.30
CA GLU A 139 -4.42 7.16 -4.35
C GLU A 139 -5.35 5.95 -4.35
N VAL A 140 -4.84 4.79 -3.92
CA VAL A 140 -5.61 3.54 -3.86
C VAL A 140 -6.35 3.39 -2.53
N TRP A 141 -5.71 3.73 -1.40
CA TRP A 141 -6.24 3.43 -0.06
C TRP A 141 -6.63 4.68 0.75
N GLY A 142 -6.32 5.89 0.29
CA GLY A 142 -6.32 7.11 1.09
C GLY A 142 -7.70 7.66 1.48
N TYR A 143 -8.75 7.30 0.78
CA TYR A 143 -10.08 7.93 0.91
C TYR A 143 -10.71 7.86 2.31
N ASN A 144 -10.33 6.91 3.17
CA ASN A 144 -11.03 6.69 4.44
C ASN A 144 -10.14 6.50 5.69
N GLN A 145 -8.79 6.58 5.62
CA GLN A 145 -7.97 6.06 6.73
C GLN A 145 -6.70 6.86 7.06
N SER A 146 -6.82 8.17 7.22
CA SER A 146 -5.68 9.05 7.53
C SER A 146 -5.29 9.12 9.02
N ILE A 147 -6.05 8.54 9.95
CA ILE A 147 -5.87 8.76 11.42
C ILE A 147 -4.48 8.31 11.91
N LEU A 148 -3.99 7.14 11.49
CA LEU A 148 -2.69 6.64 11.93
C LEU A 148 -1.54 7.48 11.37
N ILE A 149 -1.68 7.91 10.13
CA ILE A 149 -0.71 8.74 9.42
C ILE A 149 -0.62 10.12 10.07
N GLU A 150 -1.78 10.73 10.38
CA GLU A 150 -1.84 12.00 11.09
C GLU A 150 -1.22 11.92 12.49
N LYS A 151 -1.48 10.81 13.23
CA LYS A 151 -0.84 10.59 14.53
C LYS A 151 0.69 10.54 14.44
N LEU A 152 1.24 9.95 13.40
CA LEU A 152 2.69 9.89 13.20
C LEU A 152 3.27 11.28 12.89
N HIS A 153 2.62 12.03 12.01
CA HIS A 153 3.00 13.41 11.69
C HIS A 153 3.02 14.31 12.94
N LEU A 154 1.93 14.28 13.70
CA LEU A 154 1.83 15.00 14.97
C LEU A 154 2.91 14.58 15.98
N LYS A 155 3.17 13.29 16.09
CA LYS A 155 4.22 12.78 16.97
C LYS A 155 5.59 13.32 16.58
N PHE A 156 5.89 13.37 15.29
CA PHE A 156 7.11 13.99 14.78
C PHE A 156 7.16 15.47 15.09
N CYS A 157 6.12 16.24 14.79
CA CYS A 157 6.06 17.68 15.04
C CYS A 157 6.23 18.02 16.54
N LYS A 158 5.51 17.29 17.42
CA LYS A 158 5.66 17.47 18.88
C LYS A 158 7.06 17.14 19.37
N HIS A 159 7.70 16.14 18.76
CA HIS A 159 9.08 15.78 19.07
C HIS A 159 10.08 16.87 18.70
N ILE A 160 9.93 17.48 17.52
CA ILE A 160 10.78 18.57 17.05
C ILE A 160 10.67 19.79 17.96
N LEU A 161 9.46 20.16 18.35
CA LEU A 161 9.22 21.28 19.26
C LEU A 161 9.57 20.96 20.73
N ASN A 162 9.89 19.70 21.03
CA ASN A 162 10.14 19.23 22.39
C ASN A 162 8.98 19.55 23.36
N VAL A 163 7.73 19.43 22.89
CA VAL A 163 6.53 19.70 23.69
C VAL A 163 5.86 18.39 24.15
N LYS A 164 5.00 18.51 25.17
CA LYS A 164 4.26 17.38 25.74
C LYS A 164 3.28 16.77 24.70
N PRO A 165 3.00 15.46 24.77
CA PRO A 165 1.99 14.81 23.94
C PRO A 165 0.60 15.46 24.06
N SER A 166 0.27 16.02 25.21
CA SER A 166 -1.01 16.72 25.50
C SER A 166 -1.13 18.11 24.88
N THR A 167 -0.05 18.67 24.31
CA THR A 167 -0.10 19.99 23.66
C THR A 167 -1.12 19.98 22.52
N PRO A 168 -2.02 21.01 22.45
CA PRO A 168 -3.03 21.07 21.39
C PRO A 168 -2.42 21.05 19.98
N ASN A 169 -3.04 20.25 19.10
CA ASN A 169 -2.50 19.98 17.77
C ASN A 169 -2.41 21.23 16.89
N PHE A 170 -3.40 22.16 17.00
CA PHE A 170 -3.41 23.39 16.22
C PHE A 170 -2.23 24.32 16.57
N MET A 171 -1.79 24.35 17.85
CA MET A 171 -0.63 25.10 18.29
C MET A 171 0.66 24.55 17.66
N VAL A 172 0.78 23.21 17.65
CA VAL A 172 1.95 22.51 17.06
C VAL A 172 2.05 22.80 15.56
N TYR A 173 0.94 22.76 14.86
CA TYR A 173 0.89 23.07 13.43
C TYR A 173 1.17 24.53 13.14
N GLY A 174 0.56 25.44 13.93
CA GLY A 174 0.79 26.89 13.78
C GLY A 174 2.26 27.27 13.98
N GLU A 175 2.92 26.75 15.03
CA GLU A 175 4.33 27.03 15.33
C GLU A 175 5.28 26.54 14.21
N LEU A 176 5.00 25.40 13.60
CA LEU A 176 5.81 24.83 12.53
C LEU A 176 5.39 25.27 11.12
N ASN A 177 4.36 26.13 11.01
CA ASN A 177 3.73 26.52 9.75
C ASN A 177 3.37 25.28 8.89
N ARG A 178 2.70 24.31 9.52
CA ARG A 178 2.30 23.05 8.88
C ARG A 178 0.80 22.84 8.91
N PHE A 179 0.34 22.02 8.00
CA PHE A 179 -1.06 21.56 7.93
C PHE A 179 -1.17 20.07 8.25
N PRO A 180 -2.35 19.60 8.66
CA PRO A 180 -2.62 18.18 8.76
C PRO A 180 -2.27 17.45 7.45
N ILE A 181 -1.55 16.33 7.55
CA ILE A 181 -1.12 15.57 6.37
C ILE A 181 -2.31 14.94 5.62
N SER A 182 -3.43 14.75 6.32
CA SER A 182 -4.69 14.29 5.75
C SER A 182 -5.24 15.19 4.64
N ILE A 183 -4.84 16.46 4.59
CA ILE A 183 -5.20 17.39 3.51
C ILE A 183 -4.50 16.95 2.20
N ASN A 184 -3.26 16.51 2.26
CA ASN A 184 -2.50 16.07 1.09
C ASN A 184 -3.12 14.81 0.44
N ILE A 185 -3.73 13.93 1.24
CA ILE A 185 -4.38 12.69 0.75
C ILE A 185 -5.66 12.98 -0.03
N LYS A 186 -6.30 14.13 0.22
CA LYS A 186 -7.58 14.50 -0.42
C LYS A 186 -7.41 15.32 -1.69
N VAL A 187 -6.21 15.82 -1.96
CA VAL A 187 -5.92 16.75 -3.08
C VAL A 187 -5.24 16.02 -4.26
N GLU A 188 -4.69 14.84 -4.03
CA GLU A 188 -4.16 13.95 -5.08
C GLU A 188 -5.24 12.96 -5.54
#